data_84ee5bbb4889ae1ac45c10773bbe7892
#
_entry.id   84ee5bbb4889ae1ac45c10773bbe7892
#
_cell.length_a   1.000
_cell.length_b   1.000
_cell.length_c   1.000
_cell.angle_alpha   90.00
_cell.angle_beta   90.00
_cell.angle_gamma   90.00
#
_symmetry.space_group_name_H-M   'P 1'
#
loop_
_entity.id
_entity.type
_entity.pdbx_description
1 polymer ?
#
loop_
_entity_poly.entity_id
_entity_poly.type
_entity_poly.pdbx_seq_one_letter_code
_entity_poly.pdbx_strand_id
1 'polypeptide(L)'
;MLPMAQTWGELVHYGFIDQGFGSSKAAPWRAGANENTTISFSHDVKIEGKDLKAGTYGLFLDVEKEGNWTWIFSKNSTSWGSYFYNPGEDALRVPVKPYDATYTEFLTYGFSERNASNATAYLQWESKGASFKIDVPNVNELYVNIVRNELRSSPGFDYQNWMNAAQFCVQNKINLEEALTWAETAISAPFLGQENFNTLQTKAAVLNALNRQAEAAVVMDKAIKMPSATVQAIHQYGRTLLAAGDSKKALEVFQYNFKTHPEEKFTTYVGLARGYTAVGNKKEAIKNWETAIKNLPDNQKANLALYEAELKKLKEGK
;
A
#
# COMPACT_ATOMS: atom_id res chain seq x y z
N MET A 1 -20.68 16.71 48.67
CA MET A 1 -20.42 16.03 47.40
C MET A 1 -20.57 14.56 47.66
N LEU A 2 -21.47 13.87 46.97
CA LEU A 2 -21.48 12.42 46.94
C LEU A 2 -20.17 11.98 46.27
N PRO A 3 -19.47 10.95 46.74
CA PRO A 3 -18.31 10.43 46.08
C PRO A 3 -18.74 10.01 44.65
N MET A 4 -18.05 10.49 43.63
CA MET A 4 -18.28 10.00 42.26
C MET A 4 -17.99 8.50 42.27
N ALA A 5 -18.92 7.70 41.73
CA ALA A 5 -18.73 6.25 41.62
C ALA A 5 -17.42 5.96 40.86
N GLN A 6 -16.64 5.03 41.36
CA GLN A 6 -15.44 4.58 40.66
C GLN A 6 -15.88 3.85 39.41
N THR A 7 -15.35 4.24 38.25
CA THR A 7 -15.69 3.58 37.00
C THR A 7 -15.31 2.10 37.02
N TRP A 8 -14.09 1.81 37.43
CA TRP A 8 -13.56 0.43 37.46
C TRP A 8 -13.79 -0.23 38.82
N GLY A 9 -14.65 -1.25 38.83
CA GLY A 9 -15.09 -1.97 40.02
C GLY A 9 -16.52 -1.65 40.46
N GLU A 10 -17.08 -0.49 40.05
CA GLU A 10 -18.47 -0.10 40.35
C GLU A 10 -19.32 -0.04 39.09
N LEU A 11 -19.04 0.89 38.17
CA LEU A 11 -19.77 0.97 36.88
C LEU A 11 -19.35 -0.15 35.93
N VAL A 12 -18.09 -0.49 35.91
CA VAL A 12 -17.53 -1.64 35.20
C VAL A 12 -17.13 -2.68 36.25
N HIS A 13 -17.91 -3.72 36.39
CA HIS A 13 -17.63 -4.79 37.37
C HIS A 13 -16.40 -5.61 36.97
N TYR A 14 -15.74 -6.17 37.98
CA TYR A 14 -14.65 -7.12 37.78
C TYR A 14 -15.20 -8.53 37.59
N GLY A 15 -14.64 -9.28 36.63
CA GLY A 15 -15.01 -10.66 36.30
C GLY A 15 -16.42 -10.80 35.77
N PHE A 16 -16.90 -12.03 35.82
CA PHE A 16 -18.27 -12.38 35.46
C PHE A 16 -19.17 -12.28 36.70
N ILE A 17 -20.23 -11.47 36.60
CA ILE A 17 -21.21 -11.32 37.69
C ILE A 17 -22.61 -11.68 37.22
N ASP A 18 -23.46 -12.11 38.17
CA ASP A 18 -24.91 -12.26 37.93
C ASP A 18 -25.51 -10.88 37.66
N GLN A 19 -26.22 -10.77 36.52
CA GLN A 19 -26.85 -9.51 36.09
C GLN A 19 -28.11 -9.19 36.90
N GLY A 20 -28.53 -10.04 37.80
CA GLY A 20 -29.79 -9.90 38.53
C GLY A 20 -31.03 -10.26 37.70
N PHE A 21 -32.17 -9.72 38.10
CA PHE A 21 -33.46 -9.93 37.42
C PHE A 21 -33.82 -11.41 37.17
N GLY A 22 -33.26 -12.34 37.97
CA GLY A 22 -33.55 -13.79 37.85
C GLY A 22 -32.79 -14.49 36.73
N SER A 23 -31.77 -13.87 36.14
CA SER A 23 -30.97 -14.52 35.08
C SER A 23 -30.21 -15.73 35.57
N SER A 24 -29.74 -15.69 36.85
CA SER A 24 -28.91 -16.74 37.48
C SER A 24 -27.63 -17.08 36.68
N LYS A 25 -27.22 -16.24 35.77
CA LYS A 25 -26.04 -16.44 34.91
C LYS A 25 -25.04 -15.33 35.07
N ALA A 26 -23.80 -15.69 35.32
CA ALA A 26 -22.71 -14.73 35.35
C ALA A 26 -22.33 -14.32 33.93
N ALA A 27 -22.18 -13.01 33.72
CA ALA A 27 -21.84 -12.44 32.42
C ALA A 27 -20.72 -11.38 32.54
N PRO A 28 -19.92 -11.18 31.48
CA PRO A 28 -18.90 -10.15 31.42
C PRO A 28 -19.53 -8.76 31.25
N TRP A 29 -18.73 -7.71 31.38
CA TRP A 29 -19.18 -6.35 31.05
C TRP A 29 -19.45 -6.21 29.54
N ARG A 30 -20.59 -5.64 29.19
CA ARG A 30 -21.03 -5.43 27.80
C ARG A 30 -20.20 -4.39 27.02
N ALA A 31 -19.11 -3.92 27.61
CA ALA A 31 -18.17 -2.95 27.01
C ALA A 31 -18.87 -1.70 26.43
N GLY A 32 -19.98 -1.28 27.06
CA GLY A 32 -20.83 -0.19 26.61
C GLY A 32 -22.08 -0.07 27.45
N ALA A 33 -23.16 0.47 26.87
CA ALA A 33 -24.45 0.66 27.51
C ALA A 33 -25.60 0.28 26.55
N ASN A 34 -26.72 -0.16 27.10
CA ASN A 34 -27.93 -0.59 26.39
C ASN A 34 -27.71 -1.84 25.52
N GLU A 35 -27.83 -1.73 24.19
CA GLU A 35 -27.59 -2.80 23.22
C GLU A 35 -26.13 -3.24 23.20
N ASN A 36 -25.87 -4.35 22.54
CA ASN A 36 -24.51 -4.82 22.35
C ASN A 36 -23.64 -3.77 21.63
N THR A 37 -22.48 -3.49 22.18
CA THR A 37 -21.39 -2.90 21.40
C THR A 37 -20.97 -3.92 20.34
N THR A 38 -20.81 -3.49 19.09
CA THR A 38 -20.51 -4.39 17.99
C THR A 38 -19.28 -3.98 17.21
N ILE A 39 -18.62 -4.96 16.61
CA ILE A 39 -17.58 -4.77 15.61
C ILE A 39 -17.91 -5.64 14.39
N SER A 40 -17.73 -5.09 13.18
CA SER A 40 -17.99 -5.81 11.93
C SER A 40 -16.75 -5.91 11.08
N PHE A 41 -16.50 -7.08 10.53
CA PHE A 41 -15.42 -7.35 9.59
C PHE A 41 -16.01 -7.83 8.26
N SER A 42 -15.67 -7.12 7.18
CA SER A 42 -16.08 -7.52 5.82
C SER A 42 -15.31 -8.73 5.28
N HIS A 43 -14.18 -9.06 5.89
CA HIS A 43 -13.28 -10.16 5.50
C HIS A 43 -12.73 -10.85 6.75
N ASP A 44 -12.19 -12.06 6.56
CA ASP A 44 -11.50 -12.78 7.62
C ASP A 44 -10.30 -11.99 8.13
N VAL A 45 -10.14 -11.93 9.44
CA VAL A 45 -9.06 -11.20 10.13
C VAL A 45 -8.38 -12.08 11.17
N LYS A 46 -7.26 -11.61 11.70
CA LYS A 46 -6.67 -12.16 12.93
C LYS A 46 -6.75 -11.12 14.04
N ILE A 47 -7.24 -11.53 15.18
CA ILE A 47 -7.26 -10.73 16.41
C ILE A 47 -6.20 -11.29 17.35
N GLU A 48 -5.22 -10.47 17.70
CA GLU A 48 -4.06 -10.91 18.49
C GLU A 48 -3.45 -12.22 17.92
N GLY A 49 -3.35 -12.31 16.58
CA GLY A 49 -2.84 -13.47 15.86
C GLY A 49 -3.80 -14.66 15.73
N LYS A 50 -5.00 -14.64 16.33
CA LYS A 50 -5.99 -15.71 16.25
C LYS A 50 -7.03 -15.42 15.16
N ASP A 51 -7.39 -16.44 14.39
CA ASP A 51 -8.34 -16.31 13.28
C ASP A 51 -9.74 -15.93 13.77
N LEU A 52 -10.35 -14.97 13.09
CA LEU A 52 -11.75 -14.58 13.24
C LEU A 52 -12.36 -14.40 11.85
N LYS A 53 -13.49 -15.05 11.60
CA LYS A 53 -14.19 -14.98 10.32
C LYS A 53 -14.81 -13.60 10.08
N ALA A 54 -15.09 -13.29 8.82
CA ALA A 54 -15.92 -12.15 8.46
C ALA A 54 -17.29 -12.25 9.15
N GLY A 55 -17.82 -11.13 9.62
CA GLY A 55 -19.10 -11.09 10.34
C GLY A 55 -19.22 -9.92 11.28
N THR A 56 -20.37 -9.81 11.92
CA THR A 56 -20.64 -8.84 12.99
C THR A 56 -20.66 -9.57 14.33
N TYR A 57 -19.90 -9.06 15.28
CA TYR A 57 -19.75 -9.67 16.61
C TYR A 57 -20.16 -8.68 17.69
N GLY A 58 -20.90 -9.18 18.69
CA GLY A 58 -21.08 -8.47 19.95
C GLY A 58 -19.77 -8.48 20.73
N LEU A 59 -19.36 -7.33 21.23
CA LEU A 59 -18.14 -7.17 22.04
C LEU A 59 -18.50 -7.18 23.52
N PHE A 60 -17.75 -7.98 24.27
CA PHE A 60 -17.72 -7.95 25.73
C PHE A 60 -16.28 -7.86 26.21
N LEU A 61 -16.12 -7.37 27.42
CA LEU A 61 -14.82 -7.28 28.07
C LEU A 61 -14.92 -7.89 29.50
N ASP A 62 -14.18 -8.94 29.71
CA ASP A 62 -13.94 -9.50 31.04
C ASP A 62 -12.80 -8.71 31.67
N VAL A 63 -13.15 -7.90 32.65
CA VAL A 63 -12.24 -6.96 33.31
C VAL A 63 -11.79 -7.57 34.62
N GLU A 64 -10.50 -7.81 34.76
CA GLU A 64 -9.93 -8.33 36.00
C GLU A 64 -9.32 -7.20 36.84
N LYS A 65 -9.39 -7.34 38.15
CA LYS A 65 -8.78 -6.37 39.07
C LYS A 65 -7.27 -6.33 38.93
N GLU A 66 -6.67 -7.49 38.70
CA GLU A 66 -5.25 -7.67 38.46
C GLU A 66 -5.02 -8.61 37.28
N GLY A 67 -3.96 -8.37 36.50
CA GLY A 67 -3.61 -9.22 35.37
C GLY A 67 -4.19 -8.79 34.05
N ASN A 68 -4.47 -9.76 33.18
CA ASN A 68 -4.98 -9.50 31.83
C ASN A 68 -6.50 -9.38 31.84
N TRP A 69 -7.00 -8.48 31.00
CA TRP A 69 -8.40 -8.43 30.64
C TRP A 69 -8.64 -9.31 29.40
N THR A 70 -9.89 -9.75 29.17
CA THR A 70 -10.19 -10.62 28.03
C THR A 70 -11.27 -10.01 27.15
N TRP A 71 -10.92 -9.67 25.91
CA TRP A 71 -11.90 -9.33 24.88
C TRP A 71 -12.64 -10.59 24.42
N ILE A 72 -13.95 -10.50 24.34
CA ILE A 72 -14.84 -11.57 23.91
C ILE A 72 -15.62 -11.09 22.68
N PHE A 73 -15.56 -11.88 21.61
CA PHE A 73 -16.27 -11.67 20.36
C PHE A 73 -17.38 -12.69 20.27
N SER A 74 -18.63 -12.29 20.53
CA SER A 74 -19.79 -13.16 20.47
C SER A 74 -20.42 -13.15 19.09
N LYS A 75 -20.88 -14.30 18.59
CA LYS A 75 -21.69 -14.41 17.38
C LYS A 75 -23.06 -13.75 17.53
N ASN A 76 -23.54 -13.58 18.75
CA ASN A 76 -24.75 -12.84 19.05
C ASN A 76 -24.42 -11.34 19.17
N SER A 77 -24.84 -10.57 18.17
CA SER A 77 -24.59 -9.13 18.06
C SER A 77 -25.85 -8.27 18.25
N THR A 78 -26.99 -8.88 18.56
CA THR A 78 -28.29 -8.19 18.62
C THR A 78 -28.95 -8.26 20.00
N SER A 79 -28.29 -8.81 20.99
CA SER A 79 -28.80 -8.88 22.36
C SER A 79 -28.83 -7.53 23.07
N TRP A 80 -29.65 -7.43 24.09
CA TRP A 80 -29.61 -6.30 25.00
C TRP A 80 -28.52 -6.50 26.08
N GLY A 81 -27.32 -5.97 25.80
CA GLY A 81 -26.19 -6.06 26.74
C GLY A 81 -25.80 -7.46 27.13
N SER A 82 -25.41 -7.62 28.40
CA SER A 82 -24.92 -8.90 28.94
C SER A 82 -26.00 -9.85 29.49
N TYR A 83 -27.23 -9.39 29.58
CA TYR A 83 -28.31 -10.18 30.21
C TYR A 83 -28.54 -11.54 29.52
N PHE A 84 -28.46 -11.57 28.20
CA PHE A 84 -28.61 -12.77 27.36
C PHE A 84 -27.27 -13.42 26.97
N TYR A 85 -26.18 -13.03 27.62
CA TYR A 85 -24.86 -13.58 27.30
C TYR A 85 -24.85 -15.11 27.43
N ASN A 86 -24.29 -15.76 26.42
CA ASN A 86 -24.10 -17.20 26.36
C ASN A 86 -22.68 -17.52 25.89
N PRO A 87 -21.82 -18.12 26.75
CA PRO A 87 -20.45 -18.43 26.37
C PRO A 87 -20.33 -19.45 25.20
N GLY A 88 -21.40 -20.20 24.90
CA GLY A 88 -21.45 -21.08 23.74
C GLY A 88 -21.51 -20.32 22.39
N GLU A 89 -21.81 -19.04 22.40
CA GLU A 89 -21.87 -18.16 21.24
C GLU A 89 -20.53 -17.42 21.01
N ASP A 90 -19.55 -17.57 21.89
CA ASP A 90 -18.26 -16.94 21.73
C ASP A 90 -17.53 -17.49 20.49
N ALA A 91 -17.23 -16.59 19.56
CA ALA A 91 -16.42 -16.92 18.40
C ALA A 91 -14.92 -16.87 18.77
N LEU A 92 -14.55 -15.95 19.66
CA LEU A 92 -13.15 -15.75 20.03
C LEU A 92 -13.06 -15.08 21.41
N ARG A 93 -12.04 -15.50 22.18
CA ARG A 93 -11.58 -14.82 23.40
C ARG A 93 -10.10 -14.53 23.29
N VAL A 94 -9.71 -13.29 23.54
CA VAL A 94 -8.30 -12.85 23.50
C VAL A 94 -7.94 -12.11 24.77
N PRO A 95 -7.00 -12.66 25.56
CA PRO A 95 -6.44 -11.95 26.71
C PRO A 95 -5.53 -10.82 26.22
N VAL A 96 -5.66 -9.66 26.85
CA VAL A 96 -4.87 -8.46 26.57
C VAL A 96 -4.42 -7.84 27.87
N LYS A 97 -3.27 -7.18 27.87
CA LYS A 97 -2.81 -6.42 29.03
C LYS A 97 -3.48 -5.03 29.01
N PRO A 98 -4.24 -4.66 30.06
CA PRO A 98 -4.74 -3.29 30.17
C PRO A 98 -3.56 -2.32 30.32
N TYR A 99 -3.78 -1.06 29.91
CA TYR A 99 -2.77 -0.01 29.99
C TYR A 99 -3.30 1.23 30.71
N ASP A 100 -2.39 2.00 31.31
CA ASP A 100 -2.69 3.31 31.85
C ASP A 100 -2.79 4.31 30.70
N ALA A 101 -3.88 5.06 30.66
CA ALA A 101 -4.19 5.99 29.57
C ALA A 101 -4.26 7.43 30.11
N THR A 102 -4.12 8.40 29.20
CA THR A 102 -4.48 9.77 29.51
C THR A 102 -5.97 9.82 29.85
N TYR A 103 -6.33 10.56 30.90
CA TYR A 103 -7.71 10.64 31.37
C TYR A 103 -8.67 11.06 30.24
N THR A 104 -9.73 10.27 30.07
CA THR A 104 -10.89 10.56 29.20
C THR A 104 -12.15 10.40 30.01
N GLU A 105 -12.98 11.46 30.04
CA GLU A 105 -14.23 11.47 30.80
C GLU A 105 -15.26 10.48 30.24
N PHE A 106 -15.29 10.33 28.92
CA PHE A 106 -16.26 9.47 28.24
C PHE A 106 -15.62 8.18 27.74
N LEU A 107 -16.39 7.10 27.83
CA LEU A 107 -16.04 5.83 27.19
C LEU A 107 -15.77 6.05 25.70
N THR A 108 -14.55 5.81 25.29
CA THR A 108 -14.06 6.10 23.94
C THR A 108 -13.57 4.84 23.26
N TYR A 109 -14.03 4.61 22.05
CA TYR A 109 -13.48 3.64 21.11
C TYR A 109 -12.72 4.32 20.00
N GLY A 110 -11.66 3.69 19.53
CA GLY A 110 -10.87 4.23 18.41
C GLY A 110 -9.93 3.20 17.79
N PHE A 111 -9.22 3.68 16.78
CA PHE A 111 -8.20 2.89 16.09
C PHE A 111 -6.89 3.65 16.05
N SER A 112 -5.80 2.98 16.41
CA SER A 112 -4.43 3.47 16.35
C SER A 112 -3.55 2.54 15.51
N GLU A 113 -2.27 2.91 15.32
CA GLU A 113 -1.25 2.10 14.63
C GLU A 113 -1.72 1.55 13.28
N ARG A 114 -2.42 2.39 12.52
CA ARG A 114 -3.01 2.01 11.23
C ARG A 114 -1.96 1.95 10.13
N ASN A 115 -1.89 0.81 9.45
CA ASN A 115 -1.08 0.63 8.24
C ASN A 115 -1.85 -0.20 7.19
N ALA A 116 -1.17 -0.63 6.12
CA ALA A 116 -1.83 -1.31 5.00
C ALA A 116 -2.48 -2.65 5.38
N SER A 117 -1.98 -3.35 6.40
CA SER A 117 -2.42 -4.70 6.74
C SER A 117 -2.90 -4.88 8.17
N ASN A 118 -2.82 -3.86 9.01
CA ASN A 118 -3.31 -3.94 10.39
C ASN A 118 -3.72 -2.61 11.00
N ALA A 119 -4.46 -2.68 12.07
CA ALA A 119 -4.79 -1.57 12.97
C ALA A 119 -4.95 -2.11 14.39
N THR A 120 -4.81 -1.24 15.38
CA THR A 120 -5.10 -1.55 16.79
C THR A 120 -6.41 -0.88 17.18
N ALA A 121 -7.43 -1.66 17.50
CA ALA A 121 -8.67 -1.16 18.10
C ALA A 121 -8.47 -1.00 19.60
N TYR A 122 -8.99 0.07 20.17
CA TYR A 122 -8.91 0.30 21.61
C TYR A 122 -10.22 0.81 22.19
N LEU A 123 -10.40 0.50 23.46
CA LEU A 123 -11.35 1.12 24.37
C LEU A 123 -10.54 1.87 25.43
N GLN A 124 -11.00 3.06 25.78
CA GLN A 124 -10.41 3.87 26.85
C GLN A 124 -11.50 4.57 27.62
N TRP A 125 -11.40 4.55 28.95
CA TRP A 125 -12.27 5.28 29.87
C TRP A 125 -11.51 5.68 31.12
N GLU A 126 -11.67 6.91 31.57
CA GLU A 126 -10.83 7.50 32.61
C GLU A 126 -9.35 7.30 32.32
N SER A 127 -8.62 6.67 33.24
CA SER A 127 -7.18 6.45 33.13
C SER A 127 -6.79 5.04 32.72
N LYS A 128 -7.73 4.24 32.22
CA LYS A 128 -7.47 2.85 31.80
C LYS A 128 -7.95 2.61 30.37
N GLY A 129 -7.27 1.69 29.70
CA GLY A 129 -7.65 1.21 28.41
C GLY A 129 -7.29 -0.23 28.16
N ALA A 130 -7.95 -0.82 27.17
CA ALA A 130 -7.64 -2.14 26.63
C ALA A 130 -7.70 -2.08 25.11
N SER A 131 -6.75 -2.70 24.45
CA SER A 131 -6.64 -2.73 23.00
C SER A 131 -6.48 -4.15 22.49
N PHE A 132 -6.76 -4.34 21.21
CA PHE A 132 -6.41 -5.56 20.48
C PHE A 132 -6.00 -5.21 19.06
N LYS A 133 -5.01 -5.95 18.57
CA LYS A 133 -4.52 -5.83 17.21
C LYS A 133 -5.41 -6.59 16.24
N ILE A 134 -5.72 -5.97 15.12
CA ILE A 134 -6.45 -6.55 13.98
C ILE A 134 -5.46 -6.66 12.83
N ASP A 135 -5.14 -7.87 12.39
CA ASP A 135 -4.34 -8.11 11.20
C ASP A 135 -5.24 -8.60 10.06
N VAL A 136 -5.02 -8.06 8.87
CA VAL A 136 -5.68 -8.50 7.63
C VAL A 136 -4.68 -9.38 6.86
N PRO A 137 -4.84 -10.70 6.86
CA PRO A 137 -3.97 -11.57 6.10
C PRO A 137 -4.19 -11.39 4.59
N ASN A 138 -3.14 -11.59 3.81
CA ASN A 138 -3.20 -11.57 2.34
C ASN A 138 -3.82 -10.28 1.76
N VAL A 139 -3.54 -9.13 2.36
CA VAL A 139 -4.15 -7.84 1.99
C VAL A 139 -3.98 -7.50 0.50
N ASN A 140 -2.86 -7.88 -0.12
CA ASN A 140 -2.62 -7.62 -1.53
C ASN A 140 -3.54 -8.46 -2.43
N GLU A 141 -3.77 -9.73 -2.11
CA GLU A 141 -4.70 -10.60 -2.83
C GLU A 141 -6.15 -10.13 -2.65
N LEU A 142 -6.48 -9.70 -1.43
CA LEU A 142 -7.77 -9.11 -1.14
C LEU A 142 -8.01 -7.85 -1.98
N TYR A 143 -7.00 -6.97 -2.08
CA TYR A 143 -7.07 -5.78 -2.90
C TYR A 143 -7.26 -6.13 -4.39
N VAL A 144 -6.52 -7.11 -4.91
CA VAL A 144 -6.70 -7.59 -6.29
C VAL A 144 -8.11 -8.10 -6.53
N ASN A 145 -8.71 -8.82 -5.58
CA ASN A 145 -10.09 -9.31 -5.69
C ASN A 145 -11.10 -8.15 -5.75
N ILE A 146 -10.90 -7.11 -4.94
CA ILE A 146 -11.73 -5.91 -4.96
C ILE A 146 -11.61 -5.21 -6.32
N VAL A 147 -10.39 -4.93 -6.76
CA VAL A 147 -10.09 -4.28 -8.04
C VAL A 147 -10.70 -5.05 -9.22
N ARG A 148 -10.59 -6.39 -9.22
CA ARG A 148 -11.19 -7.25 -10.27
C ARG A 148 -12.70 -7.05 -10.39
N ASN A 149 -13.39 -6.84 -9.26
CA ASN A 149 -14.82 -6.55 -9.27
C ASN A 149 -15.11 -5.12 -9.69
N GLU A 150 -14.34 -4.14 -9.24
CA GLU A 150 -14.49 -2.73 -9.61
C GLU A 150 -14.26 -2.49 -11.10
N LEU A 151 -13.29 -3.17 -11.72
CA LEU A 151 -13.02 -3.09 -13.15
C LEU A 151 -14.16 -3.65 -14.02
N ARG A 152 -15.16 -4.29 -13.44
CA ARG A 152 -16.39 -4.74 -14.11
C ARG A 152 -17.56 -3.76 -13.96
N SER A 153 -17.32 -2.60 -13.37
CA SER A 153 -18.30 -1.53 -13.14
C SER A 153 -17.80 -0.20 -13.71
N SER A 154 -18.35 0.93 -13.27
CA SER A 154 -17.96 2.26 -13.79
C SER A 154 -16.46 2.51 -13.86
N PRO A 155 -15.64 2.16 -12.88
CA PRO A 155 -14.17 2.32 -12.97
C PRO A 155 -13.53 1.61 -14.17
N GLY A 156 -14.13 0.51 -14.62
CA GLY A 156 -13.62 -0.27 -15.75
C GLY A 156 -13.73 0.43 -17.12
N PHE A 157 -14.44 1.55 -17.24
CA PHE A 157 -14.50 2.35 -18.46
C PHE A 157 -13.33 3.33 -18.63
N ASP A 158 -12.43 3.41 -17.65
CA ASP A 158 -11.20 4.20 -17.73
C ASP A 158 -9.97 3.29 -17.82
N TYR A 159 -9.22 3.40 -18.91
CA TYR A 159 -7.98 2.63 -19.13
C TYR A 159 -6.94 2.82 -18.02
N GLN A 160 -6.94 3.97 -17.34
CA GLN A 160 -6.02 4.26 -16.26
C GLN A 160 -6.22 3.30 -15.08
N ASN A 161 -7.45 2.91 -14.78
CA ASN A 161 -7.73 1.98 -13.70
C ASN A 161 -7.19 0.58 -14.01
N TRP A 162 -7.29 0.12 -15.24
CA TRP A 162 -6.67 -1.14 -15.68
C TRP A 162 -5.15 -1.09 -15.62
N MET A 163 -4.57 0.04 -16.06
CA MET A 163 -3.13 0.27 -15.98
C MET A 163 -2.64 0.28 -14.52
N ASN A 164 -3.34 0.99 -13.62
CA ASN A 164 -3.01 1.06 -12.19
C ASN A 164 -3.12 -0.31 -11.52
N ALA A 165 -4.13 -1.10 -11.86
CA ALA A 165 -4.31 -2.46 -11.39
C ALA A 165 -3.11 -3.36 -11.79
N ALA A 166 -2.69 -3.29 -13.05
CA ALA A 166 -1.51 -4.02 -13.52
C ALA A 166 -0.23 -3.59 -12.81
N GLN A 167 -0.04 -2.28 -12.62
CA GLN A 167 1.12 -1.74 -11.89
C GLN A 167 1.15 -2.18 -10.42
N PHE A 168 0.00 -2.23 -9.76
CA PHE A 168 -0.09 -2.75 -8.38
C PHE A 168 0.39 -4.19 -8.30
N CYS A 169 -0.01 -5.05 -9.25
CA CYS A 169 0.44 -6.44 -9.30
C CYS A 169 1.95 -6.55 -9.51
N VAL A 170 2.54 -5.72 -10.37
CA VAL A 170 4.00 -5.67 -10.59
C VAL A 170 4.74 -5.26 -9.32
N GLN A 171 4.28 -4.20 -8.65
CA GLN A 171 4.92 -3.68 -7.42
C GLN A 171 4.90 -4.69 -6.29
N ASN A 172 3.82 -5.48 -6.17
CA ASN A 172 3.64 -6.48 -5.14
C ASN A 172 4.04 -7.89 -5.57
N LYS A 173 4.46 -8.10 -6.82
CA LYS A 173 4.88 -9.39 -7.40
C LYS A 173 3.82 -10.48 -7.28
N ILE A 174 2.56 -10.13 -7.53
CA ILE A 174 1.40 -11.02 -7.47
C ILE A 174 0.58 -10.97 -8.75
N ASN A 175 -0.15 -12.03 -9.09
CA ASN A 175 -1.11 -12.09 -10.19
C ASN A 175 -0.59 -11.54 -11.53
N LEU A 176 0.67 -11.78 -11.86
CA LEU A 176 1.35 -11.15 -13.00
C LEU A 176 0.73 -11.53 -14.36
N GLU A 177 0.21 -12.75 -14.52
CA GLU A 177 -0.48 -13.15 -15.77
C GLU A 177 -1.80 -12.37 -15.95
N GLU A 178 -2.57 -12.19 -14.88
CA GLU A 178 -3.77 -11.37 -14.94
C GLU A 178 -3.43 -9.89 -15.15
N ALA A 179 -2.35 -9.41 -14.53
CA ALA A 179 -1.82 -8.06 -14.76
C ALA A 179 -1.46 -7.82 -16.23
N LEU A 180 -0.95 -8.85 -16.93
CA LEU A 180 -0.69 -8.74 -18.37
C LEU A 180 -1.99 -8.54 -19.15
N THR A 181 -3.04 -9.29 -18.84
CA THR A 181 -4.37 -9.13 -19.43
C THR A 181 -4.92 -7.72 -19.19
N TRP A 182 -4.77 -7.20 -17.96
CA TRP A 182 -5.18 -5.84 -17.61
C TRP A 182 -4.39 -4.77 -18.36
N ALA A 183 -3.08 -4.92 -18.49
CA ALA A 183 -2.25 -4.02 -19.28
C ALA A 183 -2.63 -4.03 -20.75
N GLU A 184 -2.96 -5.19 -21.32
CA GLU A 184 -3.46 -5.32 -22.70
C GLU A 184 -4.84 -4.69 -22.88
N THR A 185 -5.73 -4.86 -21.91
CA THR A 185 -7.03 -4.19 -21.88
C THR A 185 -6.88 -2.66 -21.88
N ALA A 186 -5.96 -2.13 -21.06
CA ALA A 186 -5.67 -0.69 -21.03
C ALA A 186 -5.15 -0.14 -22.38
N ILE A 187 -4.51 -0.98 -23.20
CA ILE A 187 -3.98 -0.60 -24.52
C ILE A 187 -5.04 -0.64 -25.60
N SER A 188 -5.82 -1.72 -25.70
CA SER A 188 -6.54 -2.06 -26.92
C SER A 188 -8.01 -2.45 -26.74
N ALA A 189 -8.56 -2.42 -25.53
CA ALA A 189 -9.97 -2.77 -25.35
C ALA A 189 -10.89 -1.77 -26.07
N PRO A 190 -11.98 -2.23 -26.70
CA PRO A 190 -12.95 -1.36 -27.34
C PRO A 190 -13.49 -0.28 -26.38
N PHE A 191 -13.66 0.94 -26.85
CA PHE A 191 -14.18 2.13 -26.17
C PHE A 191 -13.30 2.73 -25.08
N LEU A 192 -12.48 1.93 -24.36
CA LEU A 192 -11.70 2.40 -23.21
C LEU A 192 -10.19 2.38 -23.47
N GLY A 193 -9.68 1.45 -24.26
CA GLY A 193 -8.24 1.26 -24.48
C GLY A 193 -7.57 2.44 -25.13
N GLN A 194 -6.38 2.80 -24.68
CA GLN A 194 -5.55 3.85 -25.26
C GLN A 194 -4.11 3.37 -25.41
N GLU A 195 -3.66 3.25 -26.64
CA GLU A 195 -2.26 2.95 -26.91
C GLU A 195 -1.44 4.23 -26.80
N ASN A 196 -0.63 4.32 -25.75
CA ASN A 196 0.27 5.45 -25.50
C ASN A 196 1.54 4.96 -24.78
N PHE A 197 2.51 5.87 -24.55
CA PHE A 197 3.75 5.52 -23.86
C PHE A 197 3.51 4.82 -22.52
N ASN A 198 2.61 5.35 -21.69
CA ASN A 198 2.42 4.85 -20.31
C ASN A 198 1.79 3.46 -20.30
N THR A 199 0.79 3.19 -21.16
CA THR A 199 0.15 1.88 -21.23
C THR A 199 1.11 0.82 -21.79
N LEU A 200 1.91 1.15 -22.79
CA LEU A 200 2.95 0.27 -23.32
C LEU A 200 4.06 0.03 -22.29
N GLN A 201 4.51 1.07 -21.58
CA GLN A 201 5.49 0.94 -20.50
C GLN A 201 4.98 0.02 -19.40
N THR A 202 3.71 0.13 -19.02
CA THR A 202 3.08 -0.75 -18.03
C THR A 202 3.10 -2.20 -18.51
N LYS A 203 2.73 -2.47 -19.78
CA LYS A 203 2.81 -3.82 -20.35
C LYS A 203 4.24 -4.35 -20.31
N ALA A 204 5.23 -3.53 -20.69
CA ALA A 204 6.64 -3.92 -20.64
C ALA A 204 7.11 -4.22 -19.21
N ALA A 205 6.65 -3.46 -18.22
CA ALA A 205 6.96 -3.73 -16.81
C ALA A 205 6.39 -5.07 -16.34
N VAL A 206 5.15 -5.40 -16.72
CA VAL A 206 4.54 -6.71 -16.43
C VAL A 206 5.33 -7.84 -17.10
N LEU A 207 5.67 -7.70 -18.38
CA LEU A 207 6.46 -8.68 -19.12
C LEU A 207 7.83 -8.92 -18.45
N ASN A 208 8.50 -7.86 -18.00
CA ASN A 208 9.75 -8.00 -17.26
C ASN A 208 9.56 -8.75 -15.94
N ALA A 209 8.48 -8.46 -15.21
CA ALA A 209 8.15 -9.17 -13.97
C ALA A 209 7.85 -10.67 -14.21
N LEU A 210 7.33 -11.02 -15.40
CA LEU A 210 7.12 -12.39 -15.87
C LEU A 210 8.38 -13.05 -16.44
N ASN A 211 9.56 -12.40 -16.38
CA ASN A 211 10.81 -12.85 -17.02
C ASN A 211 10.74 -12.96 -18.55
N ARG A 212 9.89 -12.18 -19.22
CA ARG A 212 9.72 -12.13 -20.68
C ARG A 212 10.41 -10.89 -21.27
N GLN A 213 11.70 -10.73 -20.98
CA GLN A 213 12.49 -9.52 -21.29
C GLN A 213 12.54 -9.18 -22.78
N ALA A 214 12.64 -10.20 -23.66
CA ALA A 214 12.67 -9.98 -25.10
C ALA A 214 11.37 -9.32 -25.62
N GLU A 215 10.22 -9.74 -25.10
CA GLU A 215 8.94 -9.15 -25.46
C GLU A 215 8.79 -7.74 -24.86
N ALA A 216 9.24 -7.53 -23.64
CA ALA A 216 9.25 -6.22 -23.02
C ALA A 216 10.07 -5.21 -23.83
N ALA A 217 11.23 -5.61 -24.35
CA ALA A 217 12.07 -4.77 -25.20
C ALA A 217 11.36 -4.36 -26.51
N VAL A 218 10.66 -5.30 -27.16
CA VAL A 218 9.86 -5.00 -28.36
C VAL A 218 8.76 -3.97 -28.05
N VAL A 219 8.05 -4.16 -26.94
CA VAL A 219 7.00 -3.22 -26.49
C VAL A 219 7.59 -1.85 -26.20
N MET A 220 8.75 -1.75 -25.53
CA MET A 220 9.40 -0.48 -25.24
C MET A 220 9.95 0.20 -26.49
N ASP A 221 10.46 -0.55 -27.47
CA ASP A 221 10.87 0.00 -28.78
C ASP A 221 9.71 0.64 -29.54
N LYS A 222 8.48 0.17 -29.32
CA LYS A 222 7.26 0.82 -29.79
C LYS A 222 6.90 2.02 -28.94
N ALA A 223 6.97 1.89 -27.62
CA ALA A 223 6.56 2.93 -26.67
C ALA A 223 7.33 4.24 -26.86
N ILE A 224 8.66 4.19 -27.03
CA ILE A 224 9.49 5.38 -27.22
C ILE A 224 9.19 6.15 -28.53
N LYS A 225 8.50 5.52 -29.46
CA LYS A 225 8.10 6.12 -30.74
C LYS A 225 6.70 6.74 -30.71
N MET A 226 5.99 6.60 -29.59
CA MET A 226 4.65 7.17 -29.46
C MET A 226 4.73 8.70 -29.32
N PRO A 227 3.77 9.47 -29.86
CA PRO A 227 3.73 10.91 -29.67
C PRO A 227 3.66 11.36 -28.20
N SER A 228 3.19 10.48 -27.33
CA SER A 228 3.12 10.70 -25.86
C SER A 228 4.45 10.43 -25.14
N ALA A 229 5.48 9.92 -25.81
CA ALA A 229 6.78 9.69 -25.22
C ALA A 229 7.53 11.02 -25.04
N THR A 230 7.70 11.43 -23.79
CA THR A 230 8.45 12.66 -23.48
C THR A 230 9.97 12.42 -23.47
N VAL A 231 10.74 13.50 -23.66
CA VAL A 231 12.21 13.47 -23.54
C VAL A 231 12.66 12.75 -22.26
N GLN A 232 12.02 13.07 -21.13
CA GLN A 232 12.34 12.50 -19.82
C GLN A 232 11.99 11.01 -19.74
N ALA A 233 10.87 10.61 -20.31
CA ALA A 233 10.44 9.21 -20.33
C ALA A 233 11.42 8.33 -21.13
N ILE A 234 11.83 8.79 -22.32
CA ILE A 234 12.83 8.09 -23.15
C ILE A 234 14.20 8.08 -22.45
N HIS A 235 14.59 9.19 -21.83
CA HIS A 235 15.82 9.27 -21.05
C HIS A 235 15.82 8.28 -19.89
N GLN A 236 14.73 8.18 -19.15
CA GLN A 236 14.60 7.25 -18.03
C GLN A 236 14.67 5.79 -18.49
N TYR A 237 14.08 5.46 -19.64
CA TYR A 237 14.20 4.12 -20.20
C TYR A 237 15.67 3.79 -20.55
N GLY A 238 16.40 4.71 -21.18
CA GLY A 238 17.84 4.53 -21.42
C GLY A 238 18.63 4.31 -20.12
N ARG A 239 18.30 5.01 -19.04
CA ARG A 239 18.91 4.76 -17.72
C ARG A 239 18.59 3.39 -17.15
N THR A 240 17.38 2.90 -17.33
CA THR A 240 16.99 1.55 -16.91
C THR A 240 17.80 0.49 -17.64
N LEU A 241 18.02 0.67 -18.95
CA LEU A 241 18.88 -0.21 -19.75
C LEU A 241 20.33 -0.20 -19.27
N LEU A 242 20.88 0.97 -18.91
CA LEU A 242 22.22 1.06 -18.31
C LEU A 242 22.31 0.29 -17.00
N ALA A 243 21.31 0.44 -16.14
CA ALA A 243 21.25 -0.28 -14.85
C ALA A 243 21.15 -1.81 -15.05
N ALA A 244 20.52 -2.25 -16.14
CA ALA A 244 20.43 -3.66 -16.53
C ALA A 244 21.70 -4.18 -17.27
N GLY A 245 22.71 -3.31 -17.52
CA GLY A 245 23.95 -3.68 -18.19
C GLY A 245 23.88 -3.64 -19.73
N ASP A 246 22.74 -3.29 -20.32
CA ASP A 246 22.59 -3.18 -21.77
C ASP A 246 23.03 -1.79 -22.29
N SER A 247 24.33 -1.57 -22.21
CA SER A 247 24.94 -0.27 -22.60
C SER A 247 24.75 0.08 -24.06
N LYS A 248 24.73 -0.92 -24.95
CA LYS A 248 24.55 -0.68 -26.38
C LYS A 248 23.14 -0.20 -26.69
N LYS A 249 22.13 -0.89 -26.20
CA LYS A 249 20.73 -0.52 -26.38
C LYS A 249 20.41 0.82 -25.71
N ALA A 250 20.99 1.07 -24.55
CA ALA A 250 20.87 2.36 -23.85
C ALA A 250 21.36 3.53 -24.71
N LEU A 251 22.54 3.37 -25.34
CA LEU A 251 23.07 4.39 -26.24
C LEU A 251 22.16 4.61 -27.46
N GLU A 252 21.63 3.56 -28.07
CA GLU A 252 20.68 3.68 -29.18
C GLU A 252 19.43 4.49 -28.75
N VAL A 253 18.88 4.23 -27.57
CA VAL A 253 17.72 4.96 -27.01
C VAL A 253 18.07 6.43 -26.77
N PHE A 254 19.24 6.73 -26.23
CA PHE A 254 19.68 8.11 -26.03
C PHE A 254 19.93 8.85 -27.36
N GLN A 255 20.49 8.18 -28.35
CA GLN A 255 20.65 8.72 -29.71
C GLN A 255 19.30 8.99 -30.36
N TYR A 256 18.35 8.08 -30.22
CA TYR A 256 16.98 8.28 -30.67
C TYR A 256 16.36 9.53 -30.02
N ASN A 257 16.45 9.63 -28.68
CA ASN A 257 15.94 10.78 -27.92
C ASN A 257 16.54 12.11 -28.42
N PHE A 258 17.84 12.15 -28.61
CA PHE A 258 18.55 13.32 -29.12
C PHE A 258 18.09 13.70 -30.54
N LYS A 259 17.92 12.71 -31.42
CA LYS A 259 17.50 12.92 -32.81
C LYS A 259 16.08 13.45 -32.93
N THR A 260 15.18 12.97 -32.07
CA THR A 260 13.74 13.29 -32.13
C THR A 260 13.37 14.56 -31.35
N HIS A 261 14.26 15.05 -30.49
CA HIS A 261 14.06 16.25 -29.67
C HIS A 261 15.25 17.24 -29.83
N PRO A 262 15.45 17.78 -31.01
CA PRO A 262 16.61 18.65 -31.32
C PRO A 262 16.59 19.98 -30.56
N GLU A 263 15.42 20.41 -30.08
CA GLU A 263 15.24 21.62 -29.27
C GLU A 263 15.72 21.46 -27.83
N GLU A 264 15.76 20.23 -27.32
CA GLU A 264 16.18 19.95 -25.93
C GLU A 264 17.70 19.86 -25.84
N LYS A 265 18.30 20.78 -25.07
CA LYS A 265 19.77 20.99 -25.06
C LYS A 265 20.46 20.47 -23.80
N PHE A 266 19.73 19.85 -22.87
CA PHE A 266 20.30 19.37 -21.62
C PHE A 266 20.11 17.86 -21.41
N THR A 267 18.85 17.39 -21.26
CA THR A 267 18.54 15.99 -20.93
C THR A 267 19.06 15.02 -21.99
N THR A 268 18.93 15.38 -23.26
CA THR A 268 19.41 14.55 -24.37
C THR A 268 20.93 14.44 -24.38
N TYR A 269 21.65 15.51 -24.07
CA TYR A 269 23.11 15.49 -23.95
C TYR A 269 23.59 14.70 -22.72
N VAL A 270 22.89 14.81 -21.59
CA VAL A 270 23.15 13.95 -20.42
C VAL A 270 22.98 12.47 -20.77
N GLY A 271 21.94 12.15 -21.53
CA GLY A 271 21.71 10.79 -22.02
C GLY A 271 22.85 10.28 -22.90
N LEU A 272 23.23 11.04 -23.92
CA LEU A 272 24.35 10.71 -24.80
C LEU A 272 25.65 10.54 -24.02
N ALA A 273 25.96 11.46 -23.09
CA ALA A 273 27.15 11.39 -22.28
C ALA A 273 27.23 10.08 -21.47
N ARG A 274 26.12 9.71 -20.82
CA ARG A 274 25.99 8.42 -20.07
C ARG A 274 26.14 7.21 -20.98
N GLY A 275 25.45 7.23 -22.13
CA GLY A 275 25.50 6.14 -23.10
C GLY A 275 26.91 5.94 -23.66
N TYR A 276 27.58 7.00 -24.09
CA TYR A 276 28.96 6.93 -24.58
C TYR A 276 29.94 6.53 -23.48
N THR A 277 29.75 6.98 -22.24
CA THR A 277 30.54 6.50 -21.10
C THR A 277 30.43 5.00 -20.95
N ALA A 278 29.23 4.47 -20.98
CA ALA A 278 28.95 3.04 -20.76
C ALA A 278 29.50 2.12 -21.87
N VAL A 279 29.63 2.63 -23.11
CA VAL A 279 30.26 1.88 -24.22
C VAL A 279 31.74 2.19 -24.38
N GLY A 280 32.36 2.97 -23.49
CA GLY A 280 33.79 3.28 -23.50
C GLY A 280 34.22 4.34 -24.52
N ASN A 281 33.30 5.04 -25.19
CA ASN A 281 33.63 6.11 -26.11
C ASN A 281 33.90 7.44 -25.36
N LYS A 282 35.06 7.50 -24.74
CA LYS A 282 35.49 8.59 -23.88
C LYS A 282 35.40 9.96 -24.56
N LYS A 283 35.79 10.07 -25.84
CA LYS A 283 35.79 11.33 -26.57
C LYS A 283 34.38 11.93 -26.69
N GLU A 284 33.42 11.13 -27.14
CA GLU A 284 32.05 11.58 -27.27
C GLU A 284 31.39 11.79 -25.91
N ALA A 285 31.70 10.96 -24.91
CA ALA A 285 31.21 11.15 -23.54
C ALA A 285 31.61 12.51 -22.97
N ILE A 286 32.90 12.89 -23.05
CA ILE A 286 33.42 14.20 -22.58
C ILE A 286 32.69 15.34 -23.28
N LYS A 287 32.63 15.32 -24.63
CA LYS A 287 31.95 16.34 -25.44
C LYS A 287 30.51 16.56 -25.03
N ASN A 288 29.77 15.48 -24.81
CA ASN A 288 28.35 15.57 -24.45
C ASN A 288 28.17 16.04 -22.99
N TRP A 289 29.03 15.62 -22.05
CA TRP A 289 29.03 16.17 -20.68
C TRP A 289 29.30 17.66 -20.64
N GLU A 290 30.31 18.15 -21.38
CA GLU A 290 30.60 19.56 -21.46
C GLU A 290 29.43 20.38 -22.01
N THR A 291 28.77 19.83 -23.04
CA THR A 291 27.57 20.47 -23.62
C THR A 291 26.41 20.50 -22.65
N ALA A 292 26.15 19.38 -21.94
CA ALA A 292 25.09 19.28 -20.93
C ALA A 292 25.30 20.30 -19.80
N ILE A 293 26.54 20.37 -19.24
CA ILE A 293 26.87 21.30 -18.16
C ILE A 293 26.72 22.76 -18.61
N LYS A 294 27.14 23.10 -19.84
CA LYS A 294 26.97 24.43 -20.42
C LYS A 294 25.47 24.85 -20.53
N ASN A 295 24.60 23.90 -20.79
CA ASN A 295 23.15 24.13 -20.96
C ASN A 295 22.33 23.73 -19.71
N LEU A 296 22.97 23.64 -18.55
CA LEU A 296 22.35 23.25 -17.30
C LEU A 296 21.21 24.21 -16.91
N PRO A 297 19.95 23.77 -16.85
CA PRO A 297 18.84 24.62 -16.44
C PRO A 297 18.85 24.89 -14.94
N ASP A 298 18.22 26.00 -14.52
CA ASP A 298 18.23 26.47 -13.13
C ASP A 298 17.72 25.43 -12.13
N ASN A 299 16.69 24.68 -12.50
CA ASN A 299 16.12 23.62 -11.67
C ASN A 299 17.02 22.39 -11.52
N GLN A 300 18.12 22.30 -12.24
CA GLN A 300 19.11 21.22 -12.17
C GLN A 300 20.45 21.67 -11.55
N LYS A 301 20.59 22.93 -11.12
CA LYS A 301 21.84 23.46 -10.53
C LYS A 301 22.32 22.66 -9.32
N ALA A 302 21.41 22.10 -8.53
CA ALA A 302 21.76 21.22 -7.40
C ALA A 302 22.56 19.97 -7.82
N ASN A 303 22.45 19.54 -9.07
CA ASN A 303 23.12 18.36 -9.60
C ASN A 303 24.45 18.70 -10.34
N LEU A 304 24.84 19.98 -10.42
CA LEU A 304 26.02 20.41 -11.15
C LEU A 304 27.30 19.66 -10.69
N ALA A 305 27.52 19.59 -9.38
CA ALA A 305 28.70 18.91 -8.82
C ALA A 305 28.80 17.43 -9.23
N LEU A 306 27.64 16.75 -9.36
CA LEU A 306 27.58 15.37 -9.84
C LEU A 306 28.04 15.27 -11.30
N TYR A 307 27.57 16.14 -12.16
CA TYR A 307 27.90 16.12 -13.58
C TYR A 307 29.39 16.50 -13.83
N GLU A 308 29.89 17.46 -13.07
CA GLU A 308 31.33 17.83 -13.10
C GLU A 308 32.23 16.70 -12.61
N ALA A 309 31.81 15.96 -11.58
CA ALA A 309 32.54 14.79 -11.09
C ALA A 309 32.62 13.67 -12.13
N GLU A 310 31.52 13.39 -12.84
CA GLU A 310 31.52 12.40 -13.94
C GLU A 310 32.44 12.85 -15.10
N LEU A 311 32.38 14.12 -15.49
CA LEU A 311 33.25 14.67 -16.49
C LEU A 311 34.74 14.58 -16.08
N LYS A 312 35.05 14.90 -14.82
CA LYS A 312 36.42 14.84 -14.27
C LYS A 312 36.96 13.41 -14.30
N LYS A 313 36.20 12.43 -13.83
CA LYS A 313 36.61 11.01 -13.91
C LYS A 313 36.97 10.58 -15.32
N LEU A 314 36.16 10.97 -16.30
CA LEU A 314 36.45 10.68 -17.72
C LEU A 314 37.72 11.35 -18.18
N LYS A 315 38.01 12.63 -17.82
CA LYS A 315 39.24 13.33 -18.22
C LYS A 315 40.47 12.71 -17.58
N GLU A 316 40.38 12.27 -16.33
CA GLU A 316 41.51 11.64 -15.61
C GLU A 316 41.74 10.18 -15.98
N GLY A 317 40.87 9.57 -16.76
CA GLY A 317 41.05 8.17 -17.20
C GLY A 317 40.72 7.14 -16.12
N LYS A 318 39.94 7.52 -15.13
CA LYS A 318 39.46 6.66 -14.04
C LYS A 318 38.09 6.05 -14.36
#